data_3a010b08e2e67152cdce1016a32a8e73
#
_entry.id   3a010b08e2e67152cdce1016a32a8e73
#
_cell.length_a   1.000
_cell.length_b   1.000
_cell.length_c   1.000
_cell.angle_alpha   90.00
_cell.angle_beta   90.00
_cell.angle_gamma   90.00
#
_symmetry.space_group_name_H-M   'P 1'
#
loop_
_entity.id
_entity.type
_entity.pdbx_description
1 polymer ?
#
loop_
_entity_poly.entity_id
_entity_poly.type
_entity_poly.pdbx_seq_one_letter_code
_entity_poly.pdbx_strand_id
1 'polypeptide(L)'
;MIPKAKLNLIIDKLLSYLSYICYLYDLKNISKNGFKIFQYDIAFICSSQDVQTYLWNLYHYSKSQNTECAFQYLIDYGIKYKLIDEKGFYCKEPGKYPRHLNF
;
A
#
# COMPACT_ATOMS: atom_id res chain seq x y z
N MET A 1 8.14 -23.08 7.81
CA MET A 1 7.29 -21.90 7.98
C MET A 1 8.13 -20.63 8.03
N ILE A 2 7.74 -19.61 7.30
CA ILE A 2 8.47 -18.33 7.30
C ILE A 2 8.10 -17.57 8.57
N PRO A 3 9.08 -17.10 9.37
CA PRO A 3 8.76 -16.27 10.53
C PRO A 3 8.01 -15.00 10.13
N LYS A 4 7.13 -14.53 11.00
CA LYS A 4 6.31 -13.35 10.73
C LYS A 4 7.16 -12.12 10.41
N ALA A 5 8.24 -11.90 11.15
CA ALA A 5 9.13 -10.76 10.91
C ALA A 5 9.75 -10.81 9.52
N LYS A 6 10.15 -12.00 9.08
CA LYS A 6 10.73 -12.19 7.74
C LYS A 6 9.68 -12.00 6.65
N LEU A 7 8.46 -12.47 6.88
CA LEU A 7 7.35 -12.29 5.95
C LEU A 7 7.02 -10.79 5.81
N ASN A 8 6.97 -10.05 6.92
CA ASN A 8 6.72 -8.62 6.90
C ASN A 8 7.81 -7.89 6.11
N LEU A 9 9.05 -8.30 6.23
CA LEU A 9 10.15 -7.70 5.48
C LEU A 9 10.00 -7.93 3.98
N ILE A 10 9.57 -9.13 3.58
CA ILE A 10 9.35 -9.46 2.17
C ILE A 10 8.20 -8.60 1.62
N ILE A 11 7.11 -8.51 2.36
CA ILE A 11 5.95 -7.69 1.97
C ILE A 11 6.37 -6.23 1.86
N ASP A 12 7.11 -5.73 2.82
CA ASP A 12 7.57 -4.35 2.85
C ASP A 12 8.40 -4.02 1.60
N LYS A 13 9.31 -4.91 1.22
CA LYS A 13 10.12 -4.71 0.02
C LYS A 13 9.28 -4.72 -1.25
N LEU A 14 8.31 -5.63 -1.34
CA LEU A 14 7.42 -5.70 -2.48
C LEU A 14 6.59 -4.43 -2.60
N LEU A 15 6.00 -3.98 -1.49
CA LEU A 15 5.18 -2.78 -1.48
C LEU A 15 6.01 -1.54 -1.79
N SER A 16 7.24 -1.48 -1.30
CA SER A 16 8.16 -0.39 -1.61
C SER A 16 8.44 -0.32 -3.11
N TYR A 17 8.69 -1.47 -3.72
CA TYR A 17 8.92 -1.54 -5.16
C TYR A 17 7.70 -1.08 -5.96
N LEU A 18 6.51 -1.58 -5.60
CA LEU A 18 5.29 -1.19 -6.30
C LEU A 18 4.95 0.28 -6.07
N SER A 19 5.20 0.81 -4.88
CA SER A 19 5.00 2.23 -4.59
C SER A 19 5.93 3.09 -5.44
N TYR A 20 7.17 2.66 -5.61
CA TYR A 20 8.11 3.36 -6.48
C TYR A 20 7.65 3.36 -7.93
N ILE A 21 7.11 2.24 -8.41
CA ILE A 21 6.55 2.17 -9.77
C ILE A 21 5.39 3.16 -9.93
N CYS A 22 4.50 3.23 -8.93
CA CYS A 22 3.39 4.19 -8.95
C CYS A 22 3.90 5.63 -8.95
N TYR A 23 4.95 5.90 -8.20
CA TYR A 23 5.59 7.22 -8.19
C TYR A 23 6.13 7.60 -9.56
N LEU A 24 6.84 6.68 -10.22
CA LEU A 24 7.39 6.94 -11.56
C LEU A 24 6.29 7.16 -12.57
N TYR A 25 5.19 6.42 -12.45
CA TYR A 25 4.04 6.59 -13.33
C TYR A 25 3.39 7.96 -13.13
N ASP A 26 3.24 8.38 -11.87
CA ASP A 26 2.68 9.68 -11.52
C ASP A 26 3.52 10.82 -12.09
N LEU A 27 4.85 10.66 -12.09
CA LEU A 27 5.77 11.63 -12.67
C LEU A 27 5.87 11.54 -14.20
N LYS A 28 5.13 10.61 -14.82
CA LYS A 28 5.16 10.36 -16.26
C LYS A 28 6.52 9.88 -16.76
N ASN A 29 7.32 9.28 -15.88
CA ASN A 29 8.60 8.69 -16.22
C ASN A 29 8.48 7.27 -16.76
N ILE A 30 7.30 6.68 -16.66
CA ILE A 30 6.98 5.39 -17.26
C ILE A 30 5.79 5.62 -18.17
N SER A 31 5.84 5.10 -19.40
CA SER A 31 4.73 5.21 -20.33
C SER A 31 3.52 4.40 -19.84
N LYS A 32 2.35 4.76 -20.34
CA LYS A 32 1.13 4.01 -20.02
C LYS A 32 1.26 2.54 -20.41
N ASN A 33 1.86 2.26 -21.55
CA ASN A 33 2.07 0.88 -22.00
C ASN A 33 3.06 0.14 -21.11
N GLY A 34 4.14 0.80 -20.70
CA GLY A 34 5.11 0.20 -19.79
C GLY A 34 4.50 -0.09 -18.43
N PHE A 35 3.63 0.80 -17.95
CA PHE A 35 2.97 0.62 -16.66
C PHE A 35 1.98 -0.55 -16.66
N LYS A 36 1.42 -0.90 -17.81
CA LYS A 36 0.48 -2.03 -17.91
C LYS A 36 1.06 -3.33 -17.38
N ILE A 37 2.37 -3.50 -17.49
CA ILE A 37 3.04 -4.70 -16.99
C ILE A 37 2.80 -4.84 -15.48
N PHE A 38 2.72 -3.73 -14.77
CA PHE A 38 2.58 -3.72 -13.31
C PHE A 38 1.14 -3.59 -12.83
N GLN A 39 0.21 -3.19 -13.70
CA GLN A 39 -1.17 -2.92 -13.31
C GLN A 39 -1.84 -4.14 -12.69
N TYR A 40 -1.64 -5.32 -13.26
CA TYR A 40 -2.23 -6.53 -12.73
C TYR A 40 -1.71 -6.84 -11.34
N ASP A 41 -0.40 -6.75 -11.15
CA ASP A 41 0.20 -7.03 -9.86
C ASP A 41 -0.25 -6.03 -8.79
N ILE A 42 -0.31 -4.75 -9.15
CA ILE A 42 -0.77 -3.72 -8.23
C ILE A 42 -2.23 -3.96 -7.85
N ALA A 43 -3.09 -4.26 -8.82
CA ALA A 43 -4.50 -4.52 -8.54
C ALA A 43 -4.67 -5.74 -7.67
N PHE A 44 -3.94 -6.81 -7.95
CA PHE A 44 -3.99 -8.04 -7.16
C PHE A 44 -3.55 -7.79 -5.72
N ILE A 45 -2.42 -7.11 -5.55
CA ILE A 45 -1.85 -6.84 -4.23
C ILE A 45 -2.76 -5.89 -3.44
N CYS A 46 -3.21 -4.79 -4.04
CA CYS A 46 -4.04 -3.80 -3.36
C CYS A 46 -5.44 -4.33 -3.02
N SER A 47 -5.88 -5.39 -3.68
CA SER A 47 -7.18 -6.02 -3.38
C SER A 47 -7.10 -6.96 -2.18
N SER A 48 -5.91 -7.32 -1.73
CA SER A 48 -5.74 -8.20 -0.58
C SER A 48 -6.11 -7.46 0.71
N GLN A 49 -6.99 -8.04 1.52
CA GLN A 49 -7.38 -7.45 2.79
C GLN A 49 -6.17 -7.35 3.74
N ASP A 50 -5.30 -8.36 3.71
CA ASP A 50 -4.11 -8.35 4.56
C ASP A 50 -3.16 -7.21 4.18
N VAL A 51 -2.98 -6.98 2.88
CA VAL A 51 -2.15 -5.86 2.40
C VAL A 51 -2.79 -4.53 2.77
N GLN A 52 -4.10 -4.40 2.60
CA GLN A 52 -4.81 -3.17 2.97
C GLN A 52 -4.68 -2.88 4.47
N THR A 53 -4.78 -3.92 5.30
CA THR A 53 -4.60 -3.78 6.76
C THR A 53 -3.18 -3.32 7.08
N TYR A 54 -2.18 -3.90 6.41
CA TYR A 54 -0.78 -3.52 6.59
C TYR A 54 -0.56 -2.05 6.23
N LEU A 55 -1.07 -1.65 5.06
CA LEU A 55 -0.97 -0.26 4.60
C LEU A 55 -1.71 0.70 5.53
N TRP A 56 -2.89 0.31 6.00
CA TRP A 56 -3.68 1.12 6.93
C TRP A 56 -2.91 1.37 8.23
N ASN A 57 -2.31 0.31 8.79
CA ASN A 57 -1.53 0.43 10.01
C ASN A 57 -0.33 1.36 9.82
N LEU A 58 0.41 1.18 8.71
CA LEU A 58 1.57 2.03 8.43
C LEU A 58 1.19 3.48 8.21
N TYR A 59 0.10 3.72 7.48
CA TYR A 59 -0.36 5.07 7.21
C TYR A 59 -0.70 5.80 8.51
N HIS A 60 -1.52 5.18 9.35
CA HIS A 60 -1.95 5.84 10.59
C HIS A 60 -0.82 5.96 11.60
N TYR A 61 0.10 4.99 11.63
CA TYR A 61 1.30 5.11 12.44
C TYR A 61 2.15 6.29 11.99
N SER A 62 2.37 6.44 10.68
CA SER A 62 3.16 7.55 10.16
C SER A 62 2.52 8.89 10.49
N LYS A 63 1.19 8.99 10.41
CA LYS A 63 0.48 10.22 10.78
C LYS A 63 0.64 10.53 12.26
N SER A 64 0.61 9.49 13.11
CA SER A 64 0.80 9.69 14.55
C SER A 64 2.21 10.19 14.88
N GLN A 65 3.18 9.87 14.03
CA GLN A 65 4.57 10.33 14.17
C GLN A 65 4.85 11.60 13.39
N ASN A 66 3.81 12.19 12.79
CA ASN A 66 3.91 13.43 12.03
C ASN A 66 4.86 13.30 10.83
N THR A 67 4.86 12.12 10.19
CA THR A 67 5.67 11.84 9.01
C THR A 67 4.78 11.37 7.87
N GLU A 68 5.33 11.35 6.66
CA GLU A 68 4.62 10.83 5.52
C GLU A 68 4.78 9.31 5.44
N CYS A 69 3.73 8.64 4.93
CA CYS A 69 3.77 7.21 4.73
C CYS A 69 4.68 6.86 3.55
N ALA A 70 5.55 5.87 3.73
CA ALA A 70 6.49 5.44 2.68
C ALA A 70 5.77 4.88 1.44
N PHE A 71 4.52 4.43 1.60
CA PHE A 71 3.77 3.80 0.51
C PHE A 71 2.63 4.69 0.01
N GLN A 72 2.76 6.00 0.19
CA GLN A 72 1.68 6.92 -0.15
C GLN A 72 1.29 6.85 -1.63
N TYR A 73 2.26 6.71 -2.53
CA TYR A 73 1.96 6.63 -3.96
C TYR A 73 1.16 5.38 -4.31
N LEU A 74 1.45 4.26 -3.67
CA LEU A 74 0.70 3.01 -3.86
C LEU A 74 -0.72 3.17 -3.31
N ILE A 75 -0.86 3.75 -2.13
CA ILE A 75 -2.17 4.02 -1.51
C ILE A 75 -3.00 4.93 -2.40
N ASP A 76 -2.41 6.02 -2.88
CA ASP A 76 -3.11 6.97 -3.74
C ASP A 76 -3.58 6.31 -5.03
N TYR A 77 -2.75 5.46 -5.62
CA TYR A 77 -3.14 4.70 -6.80
C TYR A 77 -4.32 3.78 -6.50
N GLY A 78 -4.24 3.03 -5.39
CA GLY A 78 -5.29 2.12 -4.99
C GLY A 78 -6.62 2.82 -4.77
N ILE A 79 -6.60 3.99 -4.16
CA ILE A 79 -7.81 4.79 -3.92
C ILE A 79 -8.35 5.33 -5.24
N LYS A 80 -7.49 5.87 -6.09
CA LYS A 80 -7.89 6.45 -7.38
C LYS A 80 -8.62 5.44 -8.25
N TYR A 81 -8.15 4.20 -8.27
CA TYR A 81 -8.74 3.15 -9.09
C TYR A 81 -9.69 2.25 -8.30
N LYS A 82 -10.11 2.70 -7.12
CA LYS A 82 -11.13 2.04 -6.29
C LYS A 82 -10.76 0.63 -5.85
N LEU A 83 -9.48 0.35 -5.76
CA LEU A 83 -8.98 -0.89 -5.17
C LEU A 83 -9.01 -0.82 -3.65
N ILE A 84 -8.89 0.38 -3.11
CA ILE A 84 -8.92 0.67 -1.68
C ILE A 84 -10.06 1.66 -1.42
N ASP A 85 -10.88 1.40 -0.40
CA ASP A 85 -11.98 2.28 -0.03
C ASP A 85 -11.43 3.50 0.71
N GLU A 86 -11.56 4.67 0.10
CA GLU A 86 -11.00 5.92 0.62
C GLU A 86 -11.52 6.25 2.02
N LYS A 87 -12.83 6.17 2.21
CA LYS A 87 -13.45 6.54 3.50
C LYS A 87 -12.99 5.61 4.62
N GLY A 88 -13.01 4.31 4.35
CA GLY A 88 -12.61 3.33 5.34
C GLY A 88 -11.12 3.42 5.64
N PHE A 89 -10.32 3.65 4.62
CA PHE A 89 -8.87 3.69 4.78
C PHE A 89 -8.42 4.88 5.62
N TYR A 90 -8.95 6.07 5.35
CA TYR A 90 -8.54 7.27 6.08
C TYR A 90 -9.21 7.42 7.43
N CYS A 91 -10.18 6.57 7.75
CA CYS A 91 -10.81 6.56 9.06
C CYS A 91 -9.81 6.06 10.11
N LYS A 92 -9.65 6.83 11.20
CA LYS A 92 -8.71 6.49 12.26
C LYS A 92 -9.15 5.28 13.08
N GLU A 93 -10.47 5.05 13.14
CA GLU A 93 -11.02 3.88 13.83
C GLU A 93 -10.74 2.63 13.00
N PRO A 94 -10.38 1.50 13.64
CA PRO A 94 -9.98 0.31 12.88
C PRO A 94 -11.04 -0.21 11.93
N GLY A 95 -12.33 -0.14 12.29
CA GLY A 95 -13.36 -0.62 11.39
C GLY A 95 -13.06 -2.01 10.88
N LYS A 96 -12.91 -2.13 9.56
CA LYS A 96 -12.54 -3.39 8.91
C LYS A 96 -11.04 -3.66 8.90
N TYR A 97 -10.21 -2.72 9.41
CA TYR A 97 -8.77 -2.86 9.43
C TYR A 97 -8.28 -3.16 10.84
N PRO A 98 -8.00 -4.43 11.15
CA PRO A 98 -7.52 -4.78 12.49
C PRO A 98 -6.16 -4.16 12.79
N ARG A 99 -5.92 -3.84 14.07
CA ARG A 99 -4.65 -3.27 14.52
C ARG A 99 -3.69 -4.31 15.07
N HIS A 100 -3.84 -5.55 14.67
CA HIS A 100 -3.03 -6.62 15.25
C HIS A 100 -1.69 -6.83 14.55
N LEU A 101 -1.40 -6.10 13.47
CA LEU A 101 -0.13 -6.22 12.78
C LEU A 101 0.93 -5.39 13.49
N ASN A 102 2.08 -6.01 13.73
CA ASN A 102 3.24 -5.36 14.33
C ASN A 102 4.24 -5.01 13.23
N PHE A 103 4.82 -3.85 13.36
CA PHE A 103 5.81 -3.36 12.40
C PHE A 103 7.19 -3.44 12.99
#